data_57cc696c371f839f4c678ff84ea6bd8c
#
_entry.id   57cc696c371f839f4c678ff84ea6bd8c
#
_cell.length_a   1.000
_cell.length_b   1.000
_cell.length_c   1.000
_cell.angle_alpha   90.00
_cell.angle_beta   90.00
_cell.angle_gamma   90.00
#
_symmetry.space_group_name_H-M   'P 1'
#
loop_
_entity.id
_entity.type
_entity.pdbx_description
1 polymer ?
#
loop_
_entity_poly.entity_id
_entity_poly.type
_entity_poly.pdbx_seq_one_letter_code
_entity_poly.pdbx_strand_id
1 'polypeptide(L)'
;MSKVNISGLFSDLKNENQIFLSYLKAKFPLFHNSNVFSRDFQYGLKGFLEKKNIYLKENDLIHLASELSNSFESLGIFIKTSGHGWKLNYPEFVTQKPGDPFSF
;
A
#
# COMPACT_ATOMS: atom_id res chain seq x y z
N MET A 1 -6.48 -11.74 25.31
CA MET A 1 -6.22 -11.47 23.96
C MET A 1 -6.67 -10.07 23.62
N SER A 2 -5.82 -9.38 23.11
CA SER A 2 -6.16 -7.99 22.86
C SER A 2 -6.92 -7.87 21.56
N LYS A 3 -7.77 -6.90 21.54
CA LYS A 3 -8.55 -6.61 20.39
C LYS A 3 -7.77 -5.65 19.50
N VAL A 4 -7.71 -5.94 18.23
CA VAL A 4 -7.02 -5.08 17.31
C VAL A 4 -7.84 -3.83 17.10
N ASN A 5 -7.20 -2.69 17.23
CA ASN A 5 -7.87 -1.41 17.04
C ASN A 5 -7.65 -0.96 15.60
N ILE A 6 -8.67 -1.13 14.77
CA ILE A 6 -8.56 -0.80 13.36
C ILE A 6 -8.27 0.68 13.16
N SER A 7 -8.91 1.55 13.94
CA SER A 7 -8.65 2.98 13.81
C SER A 7 -7.20 3.31 14.13
N GLY A 8 -6.65 2.67 15.15
CA GLY A 8 -5.26 2.89 15.48
C GLY A 8 -4.32 2.39 14.41
N LEU A 9 -4.63 1.24 13.83
CA LEU A 9 -3.83 0.72 12.73
C LEU A 9 -3.89 1.65 11.53
N PHE A 10 -5.06 2.15 11.22
CA PHE A 10 -5.21 3.08 10.11
C PHE A 10 -4.36 4.32 10.33
N SER A 11 -4.42 4.87 11.53
CA SER A 11 -3.62 6.05 11.86
C SER A 11 -2.13 5.77 11.74
N ASP A 12 -1.69 4.63 12.27
CA ASP A 12 -0.29 4.26 12.19
C ASP A 12 0.17 4.12 10.75
N LEU A 13 -0.65 3.48 9.92
CA LEU A 13 -0.29 3.26 8.53
C LEU A 13 -0.26 4.56 7.75
N LYS A 14 -1.14 5.50 8.08
CA LYS A 14 -1.09 6.81 7.44
C LYS A 14 0.22 7.52 7.77
N ASN A 15 0.65 7.40 9.01
CA ASN A 15 1.89 8.03 9.42
C ASN A 15 3.11 7.34 8.83
N GLU A 16 2.97 6.06 8.52
CA GLU A 16 4.06 5.27 7.95
C GLU A 16 3.84 4.98 6.48
N ASN A 17 3.14 5.86 5.78
CA ASN A 17 2.76 5.54 4.42
C ASN A 17 3.97 5.32 3.51
N GLN A 18 5.06 6.05 3.72
CA GLN A 18 6.24 5.84 2.89
C GLN A 18 6.87 4.48 3.15
N ILE A 19 6.87 4.05 4.39
CA ILE A 19 7.41 2.74 4.74
C ILE A 19 6.54 1.66 4.11
N PHE A 20 5.23 1.81 4.22
CA PHE A 20 4.31 0.84 3.66
C PHE A 20 4.44 0.79 2.13
N LEU A 21 4.53 1.95 1.49
CA LEU A 21 4.68 1.99 0.04
C LEU A 21 5.99 1.36 -0.40
N SER A 22 7.05 1.57 0.37
CA SER A 22 8.33 0.94 0.06
C SER A 22 8.23 -0.58 0.19
N TYR A 23 7.49 -1.05 1.18
CA TYR A 23 7.26 -2.47 1.32
C TYR A 23 6.52 -3.02 0.10
N LEU A 24 5.49 -2.31 -0.34
CA LEU A 24 4.74 -2.74 -1.52
C LEU A 24 5.63 -2.78 -2.75
N LYS A 25 6.51 -1.78 -2.89
CA LYS A 25 7.40 -1.75 -4.03
C LYS A 25 8.34 -2.93 -4.02
N ALA A 26 8.78 -3.35 -2.85
CA ALA A 26 9.66 -4.51 -2.76
C ALA A 26 8.92 -5.80 -3.07
N LYS A 27 7.63 -5.84 -2.81
CA LYS A 27 6.85 -7.04 -3.01
C LYS A 27 6.27 -7.13 -4.42
N PHE A 28 5.94 -6.01 -5.01
CA PHE A 28 5.36 -5.93 -6.33
C PHE A 28 6.17 -4.95 -7.16
N PRO A 29 6.20 -5.11 -8.47
CA PRO A 29 6.99 -4.19 -9.32
C PRO A 29 6.25 -2.87 -9.50
N LEU A 30 6.24 -2.06 -8.45
CA LEU A 30 5.54 -0.78 -8.47
C LEU A 30 6.52 0.34 -8.77
N PHE A 31 6.08 1.27 -9.59
CA PHE A 31 6.82 2.49 -9.85
C PHE A 31 5.81 3.56 -10.25
N HIS A 32 6.30 4.77 -10.39
CA HIS A 32 5.42 5.89 -10.71
C HIS A 32 4.65 5.58 -11.99
N ASN A 33 3.36 5.77 -11.96
CA ASN A 33 2.42 5.52 -13.05
C ASN A 33 2.11 4.06 -13.30
N SER A 34 2.60 3.15 -12.47
CA SER A 34 2.23 1.75 -12.62
C SER A 34 0.85 1.52 -12.03
N ASN A 35 0.25 0.41 -12.39
CA ASN A 35 -1.05 0.04 -11.87
C ASN A 35 -0.92 -0.65 -10.54
N VAL A 36 -1.85 -0.36 -9.64
CA VAL A 36 -1.95 -1.03 -8.35
C VAL A 36 -3.32 -1.66 -8.30
N PHE A 37 -3.38 -2.97 -8.18
CA PHE A 37 -4.66 -3.66 -8.14
C PHE A 37 -5.11 -3.83 -6.70
N SER A 38 -6.42 -3.74 -6.48
CA SER A 38 -6.93 -3.79 -5.11
C SER A 38 -6.58 -5.10 -4.42
N ARG A 39 -6.57 -6.21 -5.15
CA ARG A 39 -6.20 -7.48 -4.57
C ARG A 39 -4.74 -7.47 -4.11
N ASP A 40 -3.86 -6.95 -4.94
CA ASP A 40 -2.45 -6.86 -4.59
C ASP A 40 -2.25 -5.95 -3.40
N PHE A 41 -3.01 -4.87 -3.35
CA PHE A 41 -2.94 -3.95 -2.23
C PHE A 41 -3.34 -4.65 -0.93
N GLN A 42 -4.41 -5.44 -0.97
CA GLN A 42 -4.85 -6.17 0.22
C GLN A 42 -3.81 -7.20 0.63
N TYR A 43 -3.25 -7.93 -0.32
CA TYR A 43 -2.21 -8.90 0.01
C TYR A 43 -0.98 -8.23 0.59
N GLY A 44 -0.60 -7.09 0.03
CA GLY A 44 0.54 -6.36 0.54
C GLY A 44 0.29 -5.87 1.94
N LEU A 45 -0.91 -5.35 2.20
CA LEU A 45 -1.26 -4.90 3.53
C LEU A 45 -1.22 -6.04 4.53
N LYS A 46 -1.77 -7.18 4.14
CA LYS A 46 -1.74 -8.35 5.01
C LYS A 46 -0.32 -8.74 5.37
N GLY A 47 0.55 -8.81 4.37
CA GLY A 47 1.93 -9.18 4.61
C GLY A 47 2.66 -8.18 5.48
N PHE A 48 2.39 -6.89 5.25
CA PHE A 48 3.01 -5.85 6.04
C PHE A 48 2.64 -5.96 7.51
N LEU A 49 1.34 -6.21 7.76
CA LEU A 49 0.87 -6.35 9.12
C LEU A 49 1.41 -7.62 9.78
N GLU A 50 1.52 -8.69 9.03
CA GLU A 50 2.04 -9.94 9.57
C GLU A 50 3.49 -9.79 10.00
N LYS A 51 4.25 -8.96 9.32
CA LYS A 51 5.61 -8.69 9.74
C LYS A 51 5.64 -7.98 11.09
N LYS A 52 4.55 -7.34 11.44
CA LYS A 52 4.42 -6.69 12.75
C LYS A 52 3.68 -7.58 13.74
N ASN A 53 3.47 -8.84 13.38
CA ASN A 53 2.73 -9.80 14.21
C ASN A 53 1.29 -9.40 14.42
N ILE A 54 0.71 -8.75 13.42
CA ILE A 54 -0.69 -8.36 13.45
C ILE A 54 -1.44 -9.19 12.43
N TYR A 55 -2.44 -9.91 12.90
CA TYR A 55 -3.23 -10.83 12.06
C TYR A 55 -4.68 -10.43 12.14
N LEU A 56 -5.24 -10.00 11.02
CA LEU A 56 -6.62 -9.55 10.98
C LEU A 56 -7.49 -10.60 10.31
N LYS A 57 -8.75 -10.63 10.71
CA LYS A 57 -9.75 -11.36 9.96
C LYS A 57 -9.92 -10.72 8.61
N GLU A 58 -10.41 -11.51 7.66
CA GLU A 58 -10.52 -11.04 6.30
C GLU A 58 -11.37 -9.77 6.19
N ASN A 59 -12.51 -9.74 6.89
CA ASN A 59 -13.38 -8.57 6.82
C ASN A 59 -12.69 -7.32 7.35
N ASP A 60 -11.93 -7.49 8.43
CA ASP A 60 -11.20 -6.35 8.99
C ASP A 60 -10.10 -5.90 8.06
N LEU A 61 -9.43 -6.85 7.42
CA LEU A 61 -8.39 -6.51 6.47
C LEU A 61 -8.94 -5.73 5.29
N ILE A 62 -10.06 -6.19 4.77
CA ILE A 62 -10.70 -5.51 3.64
C ILE A 62 -11.12 -4.10 4.04
N HIS A 63 -11.68 -3.97 5.24
CA HIS A 63 -12.11 -2.67 5.72
C HIS A 63 -10.91 -1.72 5.86
N LEU A 64 -9.85 -2.20 6.46
CA LEU A 64 -8.65 -1.37 6.64
C LEU A 64 -8.05 -0.98 5.30
N ALA A 65 -8.01 -1.93 4.36
CA ALA A 65 -7.48 -1.64 3.04
C ALA A 65 -8.32 -0.58 2.34
N SER A 66 -9.63 -0.64 2.50
CA SER A 66 -10.51 0.35 1.91
C SER A 66 -10.25 1.74 2.48
N GLU A 67 -10.13 1.82 3.81
CA GLU A 67 -9.86 3.11 4.45
C GLU A 67 -8.51 3.66 4.01
N LEU A 68 -7.52 2.79 3.94
CA LEU A 68 -6.18 3.23 3.61
C LEU A 68 -6.10 3.67 2.15
N SER A 69 -6.73 2.94 1.24
CA SER A 69 -6.70 3.33 -0.16
C SER A 69 -7.45 4.65 -0.36
N ASN A 70 -8.55 4.86 0.36
CA ASN A 70 -9.24 6.14 0.28
C ASN A 70 -8.35 7.28 0.74
N SER A 71 -7.56 7.03 1.77
CA SER A 71 -6.61 8.03 2.25
C SER A 71 -5.58 8.35 1.19
N PHE A 72 -5.05 7.30 0.53
CA PHE A 72 -4.06 7.52 -0.51
C PHE A 72 -4.67 8.25 -1.71
N GLU A 73 -5.95 8.01 -2.00
CA GLU A 73 -6.62 8.78 -3.04
C GLU A 73 -6.72 10.25 -2.65
N SER A 74 -7.05 10.51 -1.40
CA SER A 74 -7.15 11.89 -0.92
C SER A 74 -5.82 12.61 -1.00
N LEU A 75 -4.73 11.88 -0.77
CA LEU A 75 -3.39 12.46 -0.84
C LEU A 75 -2.88 12.57 -2.27
N GLY A 76 -3.61 12.05 -3.23
CA GLY A 76 -3.18 12.08 -4.61
C GLY A 76 -2.16 11.02 -4.97
N ILE A 77 -1.86 10.11 -4.04
CA ILE A 77 -0.91 9.03 -4.30
C ILE A 77 -1.54 7.97 -5.20
N PHE A 78 -2.81 7.68 -4.98
CA PHE A 78 -3.56 6.74 -5.80
C PHE A 78 -4.54 7.51 -6.65
N ILE A 79 -4.53 7.24 -7.96
CA ILE A 79 -5.47 7.84 -8.88
C ILE A 79 -6.37 6.72 -9.38
N LYS A 80 -7.65 6.82 -9.06
CA LYS A 80 -8.58 5.76 -9.40
C LYS A 80 -8.68 5.59 -10.90
N THR A 81 -8.60 4.35 -11.34
CA THR A 81 -8.82 4.02 -12.73
C THR A 81 -10.14 3.27 -12.83
N SER A 82 -10.58 3.04 -14.04
CA SER A 82 -11.76 2.20 -14.20
C SER A 82 -11.37 0.78 -13.84
N GLY A 83 -12.25 0.08 -13.14
CA GLY A 83 -11.97 -1.28 -12.74
C GLY A 83 -11.58 -1.36 -11.28
N HIS A 84 -10.68 -2.28 -10.96
CA HIS A 84 -10.43 -2.63 -9.57
C HIS A 84 -9.04 -2.22 -9.13
N GLY A 85 -8.68 -0.98 -9.37
CA GLY A 85 -7.35 -0.58 -8.96
C GLY A 85 -7.13 0.89 -9.15
N TRP A 86 -5.86 1.25 -9.08
CA TRP A 86 -5.43 2.63 -9.14
C TRP A 86 -4.16 2.74 -9.95
N LYS A 87 -3.87 3.94 -10.38
CA LYS A 87 -2.57 4.26 -10.91
C LYS A 87 -1.76 4.91 -9.79
N LEU A 88 -0.52 4.50 -9.65
CA LEU A 88 0.33 5.05 -8.60
C LEU A 88 0.92 6.37 -9.06
N ASN A 89 0.58 7.42 -8.32
CA ASN A 89 1.12 8.74 -8.59
C ASN A 89 2.11 9.08 -7.48
N TYR A 90 3.31 8.55 -7.61
CA TYR A 90 4.32 8.71 -6.57
C TYR A 90 5.66 8.89 -7.25
N PRO A 91 5.98 10.14 -7.62
CA PRO A 91 7.20 10.39 -8.40
C PRO A 91 8.49 9.92 -7.75
N GLU A 92 8.49 9.74 -6.43
CA GLU A 92 9.67 9.22 -5.76
C GLU A 92 9.96 7.79 -6.16
N PHE A 93 8.95 7.09 -6.68
CA PHE A 93 9.14 5.75 -7.23
C PHE A 93 9.28 5.89 -8.74
N VAL A 94 10.30 6.58 -9.18
CA VAL A 94 10.49 6.75 -10.62
C VAL A 94 10.70 5.39 -11.24
N THR A 95 10.41 5.32 -12.52
CA THR A 95 10.61 4.11 -13.25
C THR A 95 12.05 3.67 -13.12
N GLN A 96 12.19 2.45 -12.64
CA GLN A 96 13.51 1.93 -12.41
C GLN A 96 13.99 1.25 -13.65
N LYS A 97 15.05 1.70 -14.19
CA LYS A 97 15.63 0.97 -15.26
C LYS A 97 16.40 -0.17 -14.72
N PRO A 98 16.15 -1.34 -15.22
CA PRO A 98 16.91 -2.49 -14.76
C PRO A 98 18.38 -2.19 -14.94
N GLY A 99 19.13 -2.49 -13.95
CA GLY A 99 20.53 -2.27 -14.03
C GLY A 99 20.93 -0.84 -13.99
N ASP A 100 19.99 0.01 -13.66
CA ASP A 100 20.33 1.41 -13.53
C ASP A 100 21.00 1.57 -12.21
N PRO A 101 22.15 1.52 -12.25
CA PRO A 101 22.88 1.47 -11.03
C PRO A 101 23.30 2.79 -10.60
N PHE A 102 23.17 3.18 -11.33
CA PHE A 102 23.53 4.09 -11.01
C PHE A 102 22.96 4.70 -10.54
N SER A 103 22.50 4.39 -10.64
CA SER A 103 21.91 4.74 -10.27
C SER A 103 21.81 4.62 -9.34
N PHE A 104 22.21 4.28 -9.34
CA PHE A 104 22.26 4.11 -8.89
C PHE A 104 22.36 4.11 -8.37
#